data_2e4ef77ee9952ef028edb81cab8b995a
#
_entry.id   2e4ef77ee9952ef028edb81cab8b995a
#
_cell.length_a   1.000
_cell.length_b   1.000
_cell.length_c   1.000
_cell.angle_alpha   90.00
_cell.angle_beta   90.00
_cell.angle_gamma   90.00
#
_symmetry.space_group_name_H-M   'P 1'
#
loop_
_entity.id
_entity.type
_entity.pdbx_description
1 polymer ?
#
loop_
_entity_poly.entity_id
_entity_poly.type
_entity_poly.pdbx_seq_one_letter_code
_entity_poly.pdbx_strand_id
1 'polypeptide(L)'
;MVNPFVFIVGCPKSGTTLLRRMVDAHPLVAIPNEQHWLPKWFEQRKGVTPEGLATPELLSKLLKYERFTRMRIDREELERLIESDGPTKYSSFVSGVFDLYGKARGKPLVGDKTPSYVRSIPTLHALWPEAKFVHLIRDGRDVYISTINWDRAFKITRRFAAWSQDPVTTAAFWWEWNVRLGRESGGLLEQDLYYELRYESLIANPPDECAKLCTFLGLPYEDEMLHFHKGRERTEPGLDAKRAWQPVTSGLRDWRSQMPAGDVERFEAAVGDLLDELGYARAVPCPPSEALKHARKIHHSFRQVLRDRGDRLLERWRV
;
A
#
# COMPACT_ATOMS: atom_id res chain seq x y z
N MET A 1 -10.74 8.41 -18.55
CA MET A 1 -10.02 8.07 -17.29
C MET A 1 -8.56 7.91 -17.64
N VAL A 2 -7.67 8.51 -16.85
CA VAL A 2 -6.21 8.51 -17.08
C VAL A 2 -5.58 7.37 -16.27
N ASN A 3 -4.54 6.71 -16.80
CA ASN A 3 -3.74 5.73 -16.06
C ASN A 3 -2.52 6.42 -15.40
N PRO A 4 -2.12 6.09 -14.16
CA PRO A 4 -2.76 5.10 -13.29
C PRO A 4 -4.18 5.51 -12.85
N PHE A 5 -5.14 4.60 -13.06
CA PHE A 5 -6.54 4.83 -12.72
C PHE A 5 -6.82 4.68 -11.23
N VAL A 6 -6.19 3.71 -10.58
CA VAL A 6 -6.38 3.42 -9.15
C VAL A 6 -5.06 3.08 -8.46
N PHE A 7 -4.90 3.58 -7.24
CA PHE A 7 -3.83 3.20 -6.31
C PHE A 7 -4.39 2.39 -5.14
N ILE A 8 -4.00 1.12 -5.02
CA ILE A 8 -4.29 0.29 -3.84
C ILE A 8 -3.16 0.49 -2.83
N VAL A 9 -3.48 1.14 -1.72
CA VAL A 9 -2.52 1.55 -0.68
C VAL A 9 -2.89 0.99 0.69
N GLY A 10 -2.00 1.11 1.68
CA GLY A 10 -2.26 0.71 3.06
C GLY A 10 -1.00 0.36 3.83
N CYS A 11 -1.14 -0.02 5.08
CA CYS A 11 -0.02 -0.58 5.81
C CYS A 11 0.42 -1.89 5.15
N PRO A 12 1.72 -2.11 4.84
CA PRO A 12 2.17 -3.40 4.34
C PRO A 12 1.72 -4.54 5.27
N LYS A 13 1.34 -5.68 4.69
CA LYS A 13 0.77 -6.87 5.38
C LYS A 13 -0.73 -6.78 5.72
N SER A 14 -1.43 -5.72 5.31
CA SER A 14 -2.88 -5.58 5.47
C SER A 14 -3.74 -6.38 4.46
N GLY A 15 -3.14 -7.20 3.59
CA GLY A 15 -3.89 -8.00 2.61
C GLY A 15 -3.99 -7.36 1.22
N THR A 16 -3.27 -6.29 0.94
CA THR A 16 -3.28 -5.57 -0.35
C THR A 16 -2.95 -6.45 -1.56
N THR A 17 -2.20 -7.54 -1.39
CA THR A 17 -1.92 -8.49 -2.48
C THR A 17 -3.17 -9.29 -2.86
N LEU A 18 -4.01 -9.66 -1.89
CA LEU A 18 -5.31 -10.29 -2.17
C LEU A 18 -6.20 -9.32 -2.95
N LEU A 19 -6.39 -8.10 -2.42
CA LEU A 19 -7.21 -7.09 -3.09
C LEU A 19 -6.72 -6.79 -4.51
N ARG A 20 -5.38 -6.67 -4.71
CA ARG A 20 -4.80 -6.52 -6.05
C ARG A 20 -5.27 -7.61 -7.00
N ARG A 21 -5.22 -8.87 -6.57
CA ARG A 21 -5.59 -10.01 -7.42
C ARG A 21 -7.07 -10.01 -7.77
N MET A 22 -7.91 -9.63 -6.81
CA MET A 22 -9.36 -9.48 -7.05
C MET A 22 -9.62 -8.38 -8.09
N VAL A 23 -9.01 -7.19 -7.92
CA VAL A 23 -9.15 -6.08 -8.87
C VAL A 23 -8.49 -6.40 -10.23
N ASP A 24 -7.33 -7.06 -10.25
CA ASP A 24 -6.66 -7.48 -11.48
C ASP A 24 -7.43 -8.58 -12.25
N ALA A 25 -8.33 -9.30 -11.58
CA ALA A 25 -9.21 -10.26 -12.25
C ALA A 25 -10.38 -9.58 -12.99
N HIS A 26 -10.74 -8.35 -12.64
CA HIS A 26 -11.73 -7.58 -13.35
C HIS A 26 -11.33 -7.39 -14.82
N PRO A 27 -12.22 -7.62 -15.82
CA PRO A 27 -11.88 -7.61 -17.25
C PRO A 27 -11.34 -6.26 -17.76
N LEU A 28 -11.70 -5.16 -17.11
CA LEU A 28 -11.29 -3.82 -17.55
C LEU A 28 -10.02 -3.30 -16.84
N VAL A 29 -9.56 -3.92 -15.74
CA VAL A 29 -8.46 -3.35 -14.91
C VAL A 29 -7.27 -4.28 -14.84
N ALA A 30 -6.07 -3.78 -15.12
CA ALA A 30 -4.80 -4.49 -14.90
C ALA A 30 -3.99 -3.85 -13.77
N ILE A 31 -3.48 -4.68 -12.86
CA ILE A 31 -2.65 -4.19 -11.74
C ILE A 31 -1.31 -4.95 -11.73
N PRO A 32 -0.18 -4.30 -12.08
CA PRO A 32 1.14 -4.93 -12.02
C PRO A 32 1.58 -5.26 -10.59
N ASN A 33 2.71 -5.95 -10.46
CA ASN A 33 3.37 -6.11 -9.18
C ASN A 33 3.88 -4.76 -8.65
N GLU A 34 4.12 -4.67 -7.33
CA GLU A 34 4.53 -3.44 -6.63
C GLU A 34 5.69 -2.72 -7.32
N GLN A 35 5.49 -1.48 -7.69
CA GLN A 35 6.48 -0.71 -8.45
C GLN A 35 7.48 0.04 -7.56
N HIS A 36 7.06 0.64 -6.47
CA HIS A 36 7.87 1.38 -5.48
C HIS A 36 8.65 2.60 -5.99
N TRP A 37 8.62 2.90 -7.28
CA TRP A 37 9.42 3.98 -7.85
C TRP A 37 8.63 5.27 -8.13
N LEU A 38 7.31 5.19 -8.35
CA LEU A 38 6.51 6.32 -8.86
C LEU A 38 6.70 7.62 -8.05
N PRO A 39 6.27 7.74 -6.79
CA PRO A 39 6.47 8.98 -6.05
C PRO A 39 7.94 9.19 -5.68
N LYS A 40 8.63 8.12 -5.31
CA LYS A 40 10.00 8.20 -4.79
C LYS A 40 10.99 8.76 -5.81
N TRP A 41 10.95 8.31 -7.06
CA TRP A 41 11.89 8.78 -8.07
C TRP A 41 11.55 10.19 -8.53
N PHE A 42 10.27 10.56 -8.55
CA PHE A 42 9.84 11.93 -8.77
C PHE A 42 10.38 12.87 -7.69
N GLU A 43 10.15 12.56 -6.42
CA GLU A 43 10.63 13.34 -5.27
C GLU A 43 12.17 13.44 -5.20
N GLN A 44 12.86 12.36 -5.55
CA GLN A 44 14.33 12.29 -5.59
C GLN A 44 14.95 12.82 -6.89
N ARG A 45 14.16 13.33 -7.82
CA ARG A 45 14.61 13.81 -9.14
C ARG A 45 15.46 12.80 -9.91
N LYS A 46 15.15 11.50 -9.80
CA LYS A 46 15.88 10.44 -10.49
C LYS A 46 15.47 10.35 -11.96
N GLY A 47 16.25 10.98 -12.84
CA GLY A 47 15.92 11.12 -14.25
C GLY A 47 14.71 12.01 -14.50
N VAL A 48 14.49 12.98 -13.60
CA VAL A 48 13.40 13.97 -13.68
C VAL A 48 14.01 15.35 -13.47
N THR A 49 13.71 16.29 -14.36
CA THR A 49 14.21 17.67 -14.24
C THR A 49 13.56 18.41 -13.07
N PRO A 50 14.09 19.58 -12.64
CA PRO A 50 13.45 20.42 -11.63
C PRO A 50 12.00 20.79 -11.98
N GLU A 51 11.70 20.95 -13.27
CA GLU A 51 10.37 21.29 -13.80
C GLU A 51 9.43 20.08 -13.87
N GLY A 52 9.91 18.88 -13.50
CA GLY A 52 9.10 17.67 -13.48
C GLY A 52 9.03 16.93 -14.81
N LEU A 53 10.01 17.14 -15.70
CA LEU A 53 10.06 16.47 -16.99
C LEU A 53 10.83 15.16 -16.92
N ALA A 54 10.37 14.12 -17.61
CA ALA A 54 11.06 12.86 -17.77
C ALA A 54 12.26 13.01 -18.71
N THR A 55 13.38 12.33 -18.40
CA THR A 55 14.59 12.36 -19.21
C THR A 55 14.96 10.95 -19.70
N PRO A 56 15.81 10.80 -20.74
CA PRO A 56 16.32 9.49 -21.16
C PRO A 56 17.02 8.71 -20.02
N GLU A 57 17.57 9.43 -19.04
CA GLU A 57 18.15 8.80 -17.83
C GLU A 57 17.10 8.05 -17.00
N LEU A 58 15.85 8.56 -16.92
CA LEU A 58 14.74 7.89 -16.25
C LEU A 58 14.50 6.52 -16.88
N LEU A 59 14.38 6.45 -18.20
CA LEU A 59 14.18 5.20 -18.93
C LEU A 59 15.35 4.24 -18.72
N SER A 60 16.59 4.72 -18.84
CA SER A 60 17.80 3.92 -18.61
C SER A 60 17.82 3.29 -17.20
N LYS A 61 17.36 4.03 -16.19
CA LYS A 61 17.24 3.51 -14.81
C LYS A 61 16.10 2.52 -14.66
N LEU A 62 14.95 2.76 -15.30
CA LEU A 62 13.80 1.85 -15.26
C LEU A 62 14.10 0.51 -15.91
N LEU A 63 14.78 0.50 -17.06
CA LEU A 63 15.19 -0.72 -17.75
C LEU A 63 16.16 -1.60 -16.92
N LYS A 64 16.83 -1.02 -15.91
CA LYS A 64 17.69 -1.74 -14.95
C LYS A 64 16.97 -2.07 -13.65
N TYR A 65 15.75 -1.57 -13.45
CA TYR A 65 15.01 -1.79 -12.22
C TYR A 65 14.14 -3.04 -12.30
N GLU A 66 14.55 -4.10 -11.60
CA GLU A 66 13.95 -5.44 -11.66
C GLU A 66 12.40 -5.46 -11.58
N ARG A 67 11.81 -4.63 -10.73
CA ARG A 67 10.34 -4.57 -10.59
C ARG A 67 9.66 -4.02 -11.84
N PHE A 68 10.29 -3.05 -12.49
CA PHE A 68 9.81 -2.46 -13.72
C PHE A 68 9.93 -3.45 -14.89
N THR A 69 11.09 -4.12 -15.02
CA THR A 69 11.31 -5.08 -16.11
C THR A 69 10.34 -6.25 -16.08
N ARG A 70 9.79 -6.58 -14.91
CA ARG A 70 8.72 -7.58 -14.76
C ARG A 70 7.37 -7.16 -15.37
N MET A 71 7.17 -5.89 -15.71
CA MET A 71 6.01 -5.45 -16.48
C MET A 71 6.02 -5.97 -17.91
N ARG A 72 7.20 -6.32 -18.43
CA ARG A 72 7.42 -6.88 -19.78
C ARG A 72 6.84 -5.99 -20.88
N ILE A 73 7.07 -4.68 -20.76
CA ILE A 73 6.69 -3.71 -21.77
C ILE A 73 7.80 -3.68 -22.83
N ASP A 74 7.39 -3.55 -24.08
CA ASP A 74 8.31 -3.46 -25.19
C ASP A 74 9.20 -2.21 -25.07
N ARG A 75 10.51 -2.40 -25.34
CA ARG A 75 11.49 -1.34 -25.16
C ARG A 75 11.33 -0.22 -26.18
N GLU A 76 11.04 -0.53 -27.43
CA GLU A 76 10.87 0.49 -28.48
C GLU A 76 9.62 1.35 -28.21
N GLU A 77 8.54 0.73 -27.69
CA GLU A 77 7.36 1.48 -27.27
C GLU A 77 7.68 2.43 -26.12
N LEU A 78 8.52 2.04 -25.15
CA LEU A 78 8.97 2.91 -24.06
C LEU A 78 9.88 4.05 -24.53
N GLU A 79 10.77 3.79 -25.49
CA GLU A 79 11.66 4.80 -26.09
C GLU A 79 10.83 5.90 -26.79
N ARG A 80 9.82 5.51 -27.56
CA ARG A 80 8.89 6.46 -28.21
C ARG A 80 8.15 7.37 -27.23
N LEU A 81 7.90 6.95 -25.98
CA LEU A 81 7.26 7.81 -24.96
C LEU A 81 8.15 9.00 -24.54
N ILE A 82 9.47 8.90 -24.68
CA ILE A 82 10.43 9.96 -24.33
C ILE A 82 10.88 10.74 -25.55
N GLU A 83 10.95 10.08 -26.72
CA GLU A 83 11.41 10.67 -27.99
C GLU A 83 10.30 11.46 -28.72
N SER A 84 9.07 11.50 -28.20
CA SER A 84 7.98 12.30 -28.76
C SER A 84 8.33 13.80 -28.82
N ASP A 85 7.72 14.52 -29.79
CA ASP A 85 8.02 15.91 -30.20
C ASP A 85 7.97 16.96 -29.06
N GLY A 86 8.82 16.81 -28.04
CA GLY A 86 8.96 17.82 -26.99
C GLY A 86 9.14 17.24 -25.57
N PRO A 87 9.30 18.15 -24.58
CA PRO A 87 9.53 17.75 -23.18
C PRO A 87 8.33 17.02 -22.58
N THR A 88 8.49 15.76 -22.21
CA THR A 88 7.42 14.93 -21.65
C THR A 88 7.34 15.08 -20.13
N LYS A 89 6.20 15.47 -19.58
CA LYS A 89 5.98 15.48 -18.11
C LYS A 89 6.15 14.07 -17.54
N TYR A 90 6.70 13.98 -16.33
CA TYR A 90 6.85 12.70 -15.62
C TYR A 90 5.53 11.93 -15.52
N SER A 91 4.43 12.60 -15.16
CA SER A 91 3.10 11.97 -15.09
C SER A 91 2.64 11.42 -16.44
N SER A 92 2.85 12.17 -17.54
CA SER A 92 2.48 11.72 -18.89
C SER A 92 3.31 10.51 -19.33
N PHE A 93 4.62 10.51 -19.08
CA PHE A 93 5.46 9.35 -19.35
C PHE A 93 4.99 8.11 -18.60
N VAL A 94 4.74 8.25 -17.28
CA VAL A 94 4.22 7.14 -16.45
C VAL A 94 2.86 6.68 -16.94
N SER A 95 1.95 7.59 -17.29
CA SER A 95 0.64 7.23 -17.87
C SER A 95 0.81 6.40 -19.14
N GLY A 96 1.69 6.82 -20.05
CA GLY A 96 2.01 6.04 -21.24
C GLY A 96 2.55 4.63 -20.94
N VAL A 97 3.42 4.51 -19.94
CA VAL A 97 3.91 3.20 -19.45
C VAL A 97 2.76 2.31 -18.99
N PHE A 98 1.81 2.86 -18.23
CA PHE A 98 0.65 2.11 -17.75
C PHE A 98 -0.32 1.76 -18.91
N ASP A 99 -0.51 2.66 -19.87
CA ASP A 99 -1.31 2.40 -21.06
C ASP A 99 -0.73 1.23 -21.88
N LEU A 100 0.58 1.20 -22.08
CA LEU A 100 1.27 0.08 -22.74
C LEU A 100 1.08 -1.23 -21.97
N TYR A 101 1.17 -1.19 -20.64
CA TYR A 101 0.95 -2.38 -19.80
C TYR A 101 -0.49 -2.91 -19.94
N GLY A 102 -1.49 -2.03 -19.94
CA GLY A 102 -2.89 -2.36 -20.12
C GLY A 102 -3.18 -2.91 -21.53
N LYS A 103 -2.69 -2.21 -22.56
CA LYS A 103 -2.80 -2.61 -23.96
C LYS A 103 -2.32 -4.04 -24.20
N ALA A 104 -1.14 -4.38 -23.65
CA ALA A 104 -0.57 -5.73 -23.74
C ALA A 104 -1.43 -6.82 -23.08
N ARG A 105 -2.44 -6.45 -22.29
CA ARG A 105 -3.37 -7.34 -21.58
C ARG A 105 -4.81 -7.22 -22.06
N GLY A 106 -5.08 -6.38 -23.05
CA GLY A 106 -6.43 -6.09 -23.54
C GLY A 106 -7.30 -5.37 -22.50
N LYS A 107 -6.69 -4.64 -21.56
CA LYS A 107 -7.39 -3.95 -20.46
C LYS A 107 -7.13 -2.44 -20.54
N PRO A 108 -8.19 -1.60 -20.62
CA PRO A 108 -8.04 -0.16 -20.82
C PRO A 108 -7.58 0.58 -19.56
N LEU A 109 -7.88 0.05 -18.37
CA LEU A 109 -7.58 0.70 -17.09
C LEU A 109 -6.44 -0.02 -16.37
N VAL A 110 -5.51 0.75 -15.83
CA VAL A 110 -4.35 0.22 -15.12
C VAL A 110 -4.19 0.94 -13.80
N GLY A 111 -4.02 0.18 -12.71
CA GLY A 111 -3.71 0.73 -11.41
C GLY A 111 -2.34 0.29 -10.90
N ASP A 112 -1.94 0.80 -9.74
CA ASP A 112 -0.77 0.33 -9.00
C ASP A 112 -1.18 -0.18 -7.62
N LYS A 113 -0.56 -1.27 -7.19
CA LYS A 113 -0.65 -1.73 -5.81
C LYS A 113 0.73 -1.71 -5.17
N THR A 114 1.02 -0.64 -4.48
CA THR A 114 2.20 -0.50 -3.63
C THR A 114 1.78 0.00 -2.26
N PRO A 115 1.66 -0.87 -1.24
CA PRO A 115 1.08 -0.50 0.04
C PRO A 115 1.68 0.75 0.65
N SER A 116 3.02 0.90 0.59
CA SER A 116 3.74 2.04 1.16
C SER A 116 3.39 3.40 0.53
N TYR A 117 2.72 3.42 -0.62
CA TYR A 117 2.24 4.66 -1.25
C TYR A 117 1.16 5.37 -0.44
N VAL A 118 0.61 4.71 0.58
CA VAL A 118 -0.26 5.35 1.57
C VAL A 118 0.37 6.62 2.18
N ARG A 119 1.70 6.70 2.24
CA ARG A 119 2.45 7.88 2.74
C ARG A 119 2.72 8.94 1.67
N SER A 120 2.50 8.61 0.41
CA SER A 120 2.78 9.49 -0.75
C SER A 120 1.50 9.86 -1.51
N ILE A 121 0.32 9.69 -0.90
CA ILE A 121 -0.97 10.09 -1.51
C ILE A 121 -0.92 11.53 -2.03
N PRO A 122 -0.41 12.54 -1.28
CA PRO A 122 -0.35 13.91 -1.79
C PRO A 122 0.48 14.07 -3.07
N THR A 123 1.64 13.41 -3.14
CA THR A 123 2.51 13.43 -4.34
C THR A 123 1.81 12.74 -5.51
N LEU A 124 1.17 11.59 -5.27
CA LEU A 124 0.47 10.84 -6.31
C LEU A 124 -0.75 11.59 -6.83
N HIS A 125 -1.53 12.22 -5.94
CA HIS A 125 -2.67 13.05 -6.33
C HIS A 125 -2.22 14.30 -7.12
N ALA A 126 -1.12 14.95 -6.73
CA ALA A 126 -0.57 16.06 -7.51
C ALA A 126 -0.12 15.65 -8.93
N LEU A 127 0.34 14.41 -9.11
CA LEU A 127 0.74 13.86 -10.41
C LEU A 127 -0.46 13.38 -11.24
N TRP A 128 -1.46 12.80 -10.59
CA TRP A 128 -2.68 12.25 -11.21
C TRP A 128 -3.92 12.66 -10.39
N PRO A 129 -4.45 13.87 -10.62
CA PRO A 129 -5.57 14.41 -9.84
C PRO A 129 -6.86 13.59 -9.91
N GLU A 130 -7.07 12.85 -11.02
CA GLU A 130 -8.25 12.01 -11.22
C GLU A 130 -8.09 10.57 -10.68
N ALA A 131 -6.90 10.20 -10.22
CA ALA A 131 -6.65 8.84 -9.75
C ALA A 131 -7.39 8.55 -8.44
N LYS A 132 -7.99 7.37 -8.35
CA LYS A 132 -8.71 6.92 -7.16
C LYS A 132 -7.76 6.19 -6.20
N PHE A 133 -7.97 6.35 -4.90
CA PHE A 133 -7.17 5.71 -3.84
C PHE A 133 -8.03 4.74 -3.04
N VAL A 134 -7.66 3.48 -3.04
CA VAL A 134 -8.28 2.45 -2.19
C VAL A 134 -7.34 2.13 -1.04
N HIS A 135 -7.68 2.60 0.15
CA HIS A 135 -6.90 2.38 1.37
C HIS A 135 -7.41 1.14 2.11
N LEU A 136 -6.65 0.05 2.00
CA LEU A 136 -6.98 -1.18 2.71
C LEU A 136 -6.44 -1.12 4.15
N ILE A 137 -7.37 -1.14 5.11
CA ILE A 137 -7.09 -1.12 6.55
C ILE A 137 -7.38 -2.50 7.13
N ARG A 138 -6.50 -2.99 7.98
CA ARG A 138 -6.60 -4.24 8.72
C ARG A 138 -6.23 -4.04 10.17
N ASP A 139 -6.77 -4.87 11.09
CA ASP A 139 -6.38 -4.89 12.50
C ASP A 139 -4.84 -4.94 12.64
N GLY A 140 -4.29 -3.96 13.35
CA GLY A 140 -2.85 -3.80 13.49
C GLY A 140 -2.17 -4.97 14.19
N ARG A 141 -2.87 -5.67 15.07
CA ARG A 141 -2.38 -6.86 15.78
C ARG A 141 -2.17 -8.02 14.82
N ASP A 142 -3.07 -8.21 13.86
CA ASP A 142 -2.89 -9.19 12.78
C ASP A 142 -1.80 -8.79 11.79
N VAL A 143 -1.64 -7.49 11.54
CA VAL A 143 -0.54 -6.95 10.74
C VAL A 143 0.79 -7.23 11.42
N TYR A 144 0.89 -7.05 12.74
CA TYR A 144 2.08 -7.40 13.53
C TYR A 144 2.46 -8.87 13.37
N ILE A 145 1.53 -9.80 13.63
CA ILE A 145 1.77 -11.24 13.45
C ILE A 145 2.25 -11.56 12.04
N SER A 146 1.62 -10.95 11.03
CA SER A 146 2.03 -11.15 9.64
C SER A 146 3.42 -10.58 9.34
N THR A 147 3.84 -9.55 10.07
CA THR A 147 5.14 -8.88 9.90
C THR A 147 6.27 -9.68 10.53
N ILE A 148 6.12 -10.16 11.76
CA ILE A 148 7.17 -10.94 12.45
C ILE A 148 7.43 -12.28 11.75
N ASN A 149 6.42 -12.85 11.09
CA ASN A 149 6.53 -14.09 10.32
C ASN A 149 6.96 -13.86 8.85
N TRP A 150 7.44 -12.67 8.51
CA TRP A 150 7.85 -12.34 7.15
C TRP A 150 9.38 -12.37 7.03
N ASP A 151 9.91 -13.19 6.14
CA ASP A 151 11.35 -13.38 5.89
C ASP A 151 12.10 -12.06 5.57
N ARG A 152 11.39 -11.01 5.18
CA ARG A 152 11.92 -9.68 4.88
C ARG A 152 11.62 -8.64 5.96
N ALA A 153 11.17 -9.05 7.13
CA ALA A 153 10.91 -8.14 8.26
C ALA A 153 12.14 -7.29 8.59
N PHE A 154 13.36 -7.81 8.35
CA PHE A 154 14.61 -7.07 8.53
C PHE A 154 14.66 -5.71 7.81
N LYS A 155 13.90 -5.50 6.74
CA LYS A 155 13.81 -4.20 6.05
C LYS A 155 13.08 -3.14 6.88
N ILE A 156 12.15 -3.57 7.72
CA ILE A 156 11.44 -2.71 8.69
C ILE A 156 12.31 -2.58 9.94
N THR A 157 12.87 -3.69 10.43
CA THR A 157 13.67 -3.74 11.66
C THR A 157 14.90 -2.84 11.58
N ARG A 158 15.60 -2.83 10.44
CA ARG A 158 16.75 -1.95 10.20
C ARG A 158 16.38 -0.47 10.11
N ARG A 159 15.12 -0.14 9.86
CA ARG A 159 14.66 1.24 9.79
C ARG A 159 14.50 1.85 11.18
N PHE A 160 14.04 1.06 12.14
CA PHE A 160 13.74 1.51 13.50
C PHE A 160 14.60 0.75 14.51
N ALA A 161 15.56 1.43 15.12
CA ALA A 161 16.41 0.85 16.17
C ALA A 161 15.59 0.30 17.35
N ALA A 162 14.46 0.94 17.68
CA ALA A 162 13.51 0.47 18.69
C ALA A 162 12.95 -0.93 18.42
N TRP A 163 12.98 -1.41 17.18
CA TRP A 163 12.49 -2.75 16.83
C TRP A 163 13.28 -3.86 17.57
N SER A 164 14.59 -3.71 17.74
CA SER A 164 15.39 -4.71 18.46
C SER A 164 15.09 -4.73 19.96
N GLN A 165 14.57 -3.63 20.51
CA GLN A 165 14.22 -3.50 21.93
C GLN A 165 12.78 -3.95 22.19
N ASP A 166 11.85 -3.48 21.40
CA ASP A 166 10.43 -3.83 21.48
C ASP A 166 9.79 -3.86 20.08
N PRO A 167 9.75 -5.03 19.43
CA PRO A 167 9.15 -5.18 18.11
C PRO A 167 7.63 -4.95 18.11
N VAL A 168 6.95 -5.26 19.22
CA VAL A 168 5.48 -5.14 19.35
C VAL A 168 5.07 -3.68 19.28
N THR A 169 5.58 -2.88 20.22
CA THR A 169 5.24 -1.45 20.33
C THR A 169 5.73 -0.67 19.11
N THR A 170 6.90 -1.03 18.57
CA THR A 170 7.42 -0.42 17.34
C THR A 170 6.52 -0.72 16.13
N ALA A 171 6.02 -1.96 16.01
CA ALA A 171 5.08 -2.33 14.96
C ALA A 171 3.74 -1.63 15.11
N ALA A 172 3.26 -1.44 16.35
CA ALA A 172 2.04 -0.70 16.64
C ALA A 172 2.13 0.74 16.10
N PHE A 173 3.21 1.48 16.43
CA PHE A 173 3.40 2.84 15.91
C PHE A 173 3.64 2.87 14.39
N TRP A 174 4.33 1.87 13.83
CA TRP A 174 4.48 1.78 12.39
C TRP A 174 3.14 1.55 11.67
N TRP A 175 2.26 0.72 12.23
CA TRP A 175 0.90 0.53 11.73
C TRP A 175 0.08 1.81 11.85
N GLU A 176 0.06 2.45 13.03
CA GLU A 176 -0.62 3.71 13.26
C GLU A 176 -0.15 4.78 12.28
N TRP A 177 1.15 4.93 12.10
CA TRP A 177 1.73 5.92 11.20
C TRP A 177 1.22 5.73 9.76
N ASN A 178 1.20 4.50 9.24
CA ASN A 178 0.70 4.24 7.89
C ASN A 178 -0.81 4.49 7.78
N VAL A 179 -1.60 4.03 8.74
CA VAL A 179 -3.06 4.18 8.72
C VAL A 179 -3.46 5.65 8.83
N ARG A 180 -2.92 6.36 9.82
CA ARG A 180 -3.30 7.78 10.02
C ARG A 180 -2.82 8.67 8.88
N LEU A 181 -1.60 8.51 8.35
CA LEU A 181 -1.16 9.28 7.17
C LEU A 181 -2.06 9.05 5.97
N GLY A 182 -2.52 7.81 5.77
CA GLY A 182 -3.49 7.51 4.72
C GLY A 182 -4.81 8.26 4.92
N ARG A 183 -5.35 8.22 6.14
CA ARG A 183 -6.60 8.89 6.50
C ARG A 183 -6.48 10.41 6.47
N GLU A 184 -5.40 10.99 7.03
CA GLU A 184 -5.11 12.42 6.95
C GLU A 184 -5.02 12.91 5.49
N SER A 185 -4.33 12.14 4.63
CA SER A 185 -4.19 12.50 3.22
C SER A 185 -5.46 12.29 2.43
N GLY A 186 -6.17 11.19 2.68
CA GLY A 186 -7.42 10.85 2.02
C GLY A 186 -8.55 11.82 2.38
N GLY A 187 -8.60 12.28 3.62
CA GLY A 187 -9.58 13.27 4.09
C GLY A 187 -9.43 14.66 3.46
N LEU A 188 -8.30 14.92 2.77
CA LEU A 188 -8.08 16.15 2.02
C LEU A 188 -8.48 16.03 0.54
N LEU A 189 -8.81 14.83 0.07
CA LEU A 189 -9.25 14.58 -1.29
C LEU A 189 -10.77 14.73 -1.42
N GLU A 190 -11.24 14.88 -2.65
CA GLU A 190 -12.67 14.80 -2.94
C GLU A 190 -13.20 13.40 -2.60
N GLN A 191 -14.46 13.34 -2.16
CA GLN A 191 -15.06 12.14 -1.58
C GLN A 191 -15.09 10.93 -2.54
N ASP A 192 -15.13 11.17 -3.84
CA ASP A 192 -15.12 10.15 -4.88
C ASP A 192 -13.71 9.68 -5.28
N LEU A 193 -12.65 10.26 -4.68
CA LEU A 193 -11.26 9.89 -4.95
C LEU A 193 -10.61 9.02 -3.87
N TYR A 194 -11.23 8.88 -2.69
CA TYR A 194 -10.66 8.10 -1.60
C TYR A 194 -11.69 7.17 -0.97
N TYR A 195 -11.34 5.88 -0.84
CA TYR A 195 -12.18 4.83 -0.28
C TYR A 195 -11.43 4.00 0.75
N GLU A 196 -11.94 3.96 1.99
CA GLU A 196 -11.44 3.06 3.03
C GLU A 196 -12.13 1.71 2.94
N LEU A 197 -11.37 0.65 2.68
CA LEU A 197 -11.83 -0.73 2.67
C LEU A 197 -11.29 -1.47 3.88
N ARG A 198 -12.14 -2.15 4.62
CA ARG A 198 -11.74 -3.00 5.75
C ARG A 198 -11.41 -4.41 5.25
N TYR A 199 -10.20 -4.90 5.61
CA TYR A 199 -9.81 -6.26 5.25
C TYR A 199 -10.79 -7.30 5.80
N GLU A 200 -11.24 -7.12 7.03
CA GLU A 200 -12.15 -8.02 7.72
C GLU A 200 -13.51 -8.08 6.99
N SER A 201 -14.04 -6.95 6.55
CA SER A 201 -15.28 -6.91 5.75
C SER A 201 -15.10 -7.59 4.40
N LEU A 202 -13.98 -7.34 3.73
CA LEU A 202 -13.64 -7.98 2.44
C LEU A 202 -13.58 -9.51 2.56
N ILE A 203 -13.09 -10.03 3.68
CA ILE A 203 -13.00 -11.48 3.90
C ILE A 203 -14.34 -12.07 4.34
N ALA A 204 -15.13 -11.32 5.11
CA ALA A 204 -16.43 -11.78 5.62
C ALA A 204 -17.51 -11.83 4.53
N ASN A 205 -17.51 -10.85 3.63
CA ASN A 205 -18.49 -10.74 2.55
C ASN A 205 -17.86 -10.24 1.25
N PRO A 206 -17.04 -11.06 0.57
CA PRO A 206 -16.31 -10.65 -0.62
C PRO A 206 -17.17 -10.12 -1.77
N PRO A 207 -18.35 -10.71 -2.10
CA PRO A 207 -19.18 -10.20 -3.20
C PRO A 207 -19.65 -8.75 -2.96
N ASP A 208 -20.20 -8.47 -1.78
CA ASP A 208 -20.75 -7.14 -1.46
C ASP A 208 -19.64 -6.08 -1.42
N GLU A 209 -18.48 -6.41 -0.83
CA GLU A 209 -17.35 -5.48 -0.77
C GLU A 209 -16.75 -5.22 -2.15
N CYS A 210 -16.70 -6.22 -3.03
CA CYS A 210 -16.29 -6.02 -4.42
C CYS A 210 -17.31 -5.16 -5.18
N ALA A 211 -18.61 -5.36 -4.98
CA ALA A 211 -19.65 -4.54 -5.61
C ALA A 211 -19.57 -3.06 -5.18
N LYS A 212 -19.38 -2.80 -3.87
CA LYS A 212 -19.14 -1.43 -3.33
C LYS A 212 -17.88 -0.82 -3.92
N LEU A 213 -16.79 -1.59 -4.00
CA LEU A 213 -15.54 -1.14 -4.59
C LEU A 213 -15.72 -0.79 -6.06
N CYS A 214 -16.41 -1.62 -6.84
CA CYS A 214 -16.72 -1.33 -8.23
C CYS A 214 -17.57 -0.06 -8.38
N THR A 215 -18.56 0.14 -7.52
CA THR A 215 -19.36 1.38 -7.48
C THR A 215 -18.46 2.60 -7.24
N PHE A 216 -17.56 2.55 -6.25
CA PHE A 216 -16.58 3.62 -6.02
C PHE A 216 -15.68 3.85 -7.24
N LEU A 217 -15.23 2.79 -7.89
CA LEU A 217 -14.38 2.88 -9.08
C LEU A 217 -15.15 3.36 -10.33
N GLY A 218 -16.49 3.34 -10.32
CA GLY A 218 -17.31 3.64 -11.50
C GLY A 218 -17.28 2.50 -12.52
N LEU A 219 -17.17 1.25 -12.06
CA LEU A 219 -17.10 0.05 -12.87
C LEU A 219 -18.31 -0.86 -12.60
N PRO A 220 -18.76 -1.68 -13.58
CA PRO A 220 -19.67 -2.77 -13.30
C PRO A 220 -19.01 -3.78 -12.36
N TYR A 221 -19.80 -4.44 -11.52
CA TYR A 221 -19.31 -5.59 -10.75
C TYR A 221 -19.15 -6.80 -11.68
N GLU A 222 -18.03 -7.51 -11.53
CA GLU A 222 -17.70 -8.71 -12.30
C GLU A 222 -17.31 -9.84 -11.37
N ASP A 223 -17.94 -11.00 -11.52
CA ASP A 223 -17.78 -12.16 -10.63
C ASP A 223 -16.38 -12.79 -10.71
N GLU A 224 -15.65 -12.54 -11.80
CA GLU A 224 -14.25 -12.89 -12.00
C GLU A 224 -13.36 -12.38 -10.87
N MET A 225 -13.72 -11.27 -10.24
CA MET A 225 -13.01 -10.72 -9.09
C MET A 225 -12.94 -11.71 -7.91
N LEU A 226 -13.97 -12.55 -7.74
CA LEU A 226 -13.99 -13.61 -6.71
C LEU A 226 -13.23 -14.86 -7.15
N HIS A 227 -13.07 -15.05 -8.46
CA HIS A 227 -12.46 -16.22 -9.07
C HIS A 227 -11.01 -16.00 -9.51
N PHE A 228 -10.35 -14.97 -9.00
CA PHE A 228 -8.97 -14.56 -9.32
C PHE A 228 -7.93 -15.69 -9.22
N HIS A 229 -8.23 -16.76 -8.51
CA HIS A 229 -7.37 -17.92 -8.28
C HIS A 229 -7.53 -19.02 -9.35
N LYS A 230 -8.62 -19.02 -10.13
CA LYS A 230 -8.88 -20.04 -11.14
C LYS A 230 -7.95 -19.88 -12.35
N GLY A 231 -7.38 -20.99 -12.85
CA GLY A 231 -6.55 -21.01 -14.05
C GLY A 231 -5.22 -20.25 -13.99
N ARG A 232 -4.83 -19.78 -12.80
CA ARG A 232 -3.54 -19.09 -12.62
C ARG A 232 -2.55 -20.01 -11.92
N GLU A 233 -1.75 -20.70 -12.71
CA GLU A 233 -0.54 -21.32 -12.18
C GLU A 233 0.41 -20.23 -11.65
N ARG A 234 1.15 -20.56 -10.62
CA ARG A 234 2.14 -19.65 -10.04
C ARG A 234 3.33 -19.52 -10.99
N THR A 235 3.26 -18.55 -11.90
CA THR A 235 4.28 -18.32 -12.92
C THR A 235 5.48 -17.52 -12.41
N GLU A 236 5.40 -16.87 -11.24
CA GLU A 236 6.51 -16.06 -10.69
C GLU A 236 6.85 -16.45 -9.25
N PRO A 237 8.09 -16.84 -8.96
CA PRO A 237 8.53 -17.10 -7.61
C PRO A 237 8.68 -15.78 -6.80
N GLY A 238 8.11 -15.75 -5.61
CA GLY A 238 8.82 -15.10 -4.51
C GLY A 238 8.41 -13.73 -4.05
N LEU A 239 7.53 -12.94 -4.66
CA LEU A 239 7.11 -11.63 -4.13
C LEU A 239 5.70 -11.62 -3.52
N ASP A 240 4.90 -12.60 -3.82
CA ASP A 240 3.52 -12.69 -3.33
C ASP A 240 3.43 -13.47 -2.01
N ALA A 241 2.46 -13.06 -1.16
CA ALA A 241 2.14 -13.81 0.04
C ALA A 241 1.81 -15.26 -0.33
N LYS A 242 2.35 -16.23 0.42
CA LYS A 242 2.29 -17.68 0.15
C LYS A 242 0.89 -18.25 -0.13
N ARG A 243 -0.18 -17.51 0.18
CA ARG A 243 -1.59 -17.94 0.04
C ARG A 243 -2.49 -16.96 -0.74
N ALA A 244 -1.95 -15.88 -1.28
CA ALA A 244 -2.76 -14.88 -1.98
C ALA A 244 -3.31 -15.36 -3.36
N TRP A 245 -2.99 -16.55 -3.78
CA TRP A 245 -3.49 -17.24 -4.99
C TRP A 245 -4.53 -18.33 -4.66
N GLN A 246 -4.87 -18.51 -3.38
CA GLN A 246 -5.97 -19.38 -2.95
C GLN A 246 -7.27 -18.59 -2.88
N PRO A 247 -8.43 -19.25 -2.85
CA PRO A 247 -9.70 -18.58 -2.57
C PRO A 247 -9.62 -17.73 -1.32
N VAL A 248 -10.48 -16.72 -1.22
CA VAL A 248 -10.60 -15.90 -0.01
C VAL A 248 -10.80 -16.82 1.18
N THR A 249 -9.91 -16.76 2.16
CA THR A 249 -9.89 -17.64 3.32
C THR A 249 -9.82 -16.80 4.59
N SER A 250 -10.77 -17.00 5.49
CA SER A 250 -10.79 -16.40 6.83
C SER A 250 -9.80 -17.09 7.79
N GLY A 251 -9.46 -16.43 8.91
CA GLY A 251 -8.71 -17.05 10.01
C GLY A 251 -7.22 -17.32 9.74
N LEU A 252 -6.64 -16.81 8.67
CA LEU A 252 -5.21 -17.01 8.37
C LEU A 252 -4.28 -16.34 9.39
N ARG A 253 -4.73 -15.29 10.00
CA ARG A 253 -4.13 -14.61 11.15
C ARG A 253 -5.26 -14.24 12.09
N ASP A 254 -5.10 -14.57 13.36
CA ASP A 254 -6.03 -14.19 14.42
C ASP A 254 -5.19 -13.89 15.66
N TRP A 255 -5.07 -12.62 15.97
CA TRP A 255 -4.30 -12.14 17.10
C TRP A 255 -4.79 -12.71 18.44
N ARG A 256 -6.09 -13.05 18.55
CA ARG A 256 -6.67 -13.59 19.77
C ARG A 256 -6.07 -14.94 20.15
N SER A 257 -5.71 -15.74 19.15
CA SER A 257 -5.13 -17.09 19.35
C SER A 257 -3.62 -17.15 19.14
N GLN A 258 -3.03 -16.17 18.41
CA GLN A 258 -1.63 -16.23 17.98
C GLN A 258 -0.72 -15.22 18.67
N MET A 259 -1.27 -14.26 19.42
CA MET A 259 -0.50 -13.22 20.07
C MET A 259 -0.49 -13.43 21.59
N PRO A 260 0.69 -13.45 22.24
CA PRO A 260 0.78 -13.55 23.70
C PRO A 260 0.05 -12.38 24.39
N ALA A 261 -0.60 -12.62 25.53
CA ALA A 261 -1.38 -11.59 26.23
C ALA A 261 -0.56 -10.32 26.56
N GLY A 262 0.70 -10.48 26.98
CA GLY A 262 1.59 -9.33 27.22
C GLY A 262 1.96 -8.55 25.96
N ASP A 263 1.94 -9.19 24.78
CA ASP A 263 2.13 -8.50 23.50
C ASP A 263 0.87 -7.72 23.10
N VAL A 264 -0.31 -8.29 23.34
CA VAL A 264 -1.59 -7.60 23.13
C VAL A 264 -1.65 -6.35 24.01
N GLU A 265 -1.32 -6.46 25.30
CA GLU A 265 -1.27 -5.34 26.24
C GLU A 265 -0.34 -4.22 25.74
N ARG A 266 0.90 -4.56 25.33
CA ARG A 266 1.87 -3.59 24.80
C ARG A 266 1.39 -2.92 23.51
N PHE A 267 0.80 -3.69 22.61
CA PHE A 267 0.25 -3.16 21.36
C PHE A 267 -0.89 -2.18 21.64
N GLU A 268 -1.85 -2.58 22.49
CA GLU A 268 -3.04 -1.77 22.84
C GLU A 268 -2.68 -0.55 23.69
N ALA A 269 -1.65 -0.64 24.53
CA ALA A 269 -1.11 0.52 25.26
C ALA A 269 -0.50 1.58 24.34
N ALA A 270 0.02 1.15 23.18
CA ALA A 270 0.63 2.06 22.20
C ALA A 270 -0.40 2.78 21.32
N VAL A 271 -1.43 2.07 20.84
CA VAL A 271 -2.32 2.56 19.78
C VAL A 271 -3.81 2.23 20.02
N GLY A 272 -4.20 2.06 21.28
CA GLY A 272 -5.57 1.71 21.65
C GLY A 272 -6.62 2.70 21.15
N ASP A 273 -6.30 3.99 21.13
CA ASP A 273 -7.16 5.04 20.59
C ASP A 273 -7.46 4.82 19.09
N LEU A 274 -6.49 4.44 18.30
CA LEU A 274 -6.73 4.15 16.88
C LEU A 274 -7.52 2.85 16.69
N LEU A 275 -7.32 1.84 17.54
CA LEU A 275 -8.14 0.64 17.51
C LEU A 275 -9.62 0.99 17.78
N ASP A 276 -9.88 1.84 18.80
CA ASP A 276 -11.22 2.32 19.15
C ASP A 276 -11.84 3.13 17.99
N GLU A 277 -11.12 4.10 17.43
CA GLU A 277 -11.56 4.90 16.27
C GLU A 277 -11.93 4.01 15.06
N LEU A 278 -11.24 2.91 14.89
CA LEU A 278 -11.48 1.95 13.82
C LEU A 278 -12.50 0.87 14.21
N GLY A 279 -13.06 0.87 15.42
CA GLY A 279 -14.04 -0.10 15.88
C GLY A 279 -13.48 -1.49 16.15
N TYR A 280 -12.16 -1.63 16.36
CA TYR A 280 -11.56 -2.89 16.78
C TYR A 280 -11.67 -3.10 18.28
N ALA A 281 -12.36 -4.15 18.71
CA ALA A 281 -12.46 -4.48 20.12
C ALA A 281 -11.10 -4.71 20.78
N ARG A 282 -10.87 -4.11 21.96
CA ARG A 282 -9.65 -4.30 22.75
C ARG A 282 -9.81 -5.39 23.77
N ALA A 283 -8.75 -6.17 24.00
CA ALA A 283 -8.66 -7.13 25.09
C ALA A 283 -8.26 -6.45 26.41
N VAL A 284 -7.51 -5.32 26.34
CA VAL A 284 -7.03 -4.54 27.48
C VAL A 284 -7.47 -3.08 27.33
N PRO A 285 -8.76 -2.74 27.61
CA PRO A 285 -9.25 -1.37 27.44
C PRO A 285 -8.53 -0.33 28.31
N CYS A 286 -8.03 -0.74 29.49
CA CYS A 286 -7.28 0.08 30.43
C CYS A 286 -5.89 -0.52 30.66
N PRO A 287 -4.91 -0.25 29.78
CA PRO A 287 -3.56 -0.77 29.96
C PRO A 287 -2.89 -0.26 31.26
N PRO A 288 -2.02 -1.06 31.89
CA PRO A 288 -1.27 -0.63 33.07
C PRO A 288 -0.41 0.63 32.81
N SER A 289 -0.21 1.45 33.85
CA SER A 289 0.56 2.69 33.73
C SER A 289 2.01 2.45 33.24
N GLU A 290 2.61 1.33 33.61
CA GLU A 290 3.96 0.97 33.15
C GLU A 290 3.99 0.65 31.64
N ALA A 291 2.98 -0.03 31.09
CA ALA A 291 2.84 -0.27 29.67
C ALA A 291 2.69 1.05 28.89
N LEU A 292 1.92 1.99 29.41
CA LEU A 292 1.75 3.33 28.84
C LEU A 292 3.05 4.15 28.87
N LYS A 293 3.81 4.11 29.98
CA LYS A 293 5.12 4.78 30.10
C LYS A 293 6.12 4.19 29.10
N HIS A 294 6.15 2.87 28.99
CA HIS A 294 7.02 2.18 28.04
C HIS A 294 6.65 2.55 26.59
N ALA A 295 5.36 2.54 26.24
CA ALA A 295 4.91 2.96 24.93
C ALA A 295 5.34 4.39 24.58
N ARG A 296 5.24 5.35 25.51
CA ARG A 296 5.73 6.73 25.31
C ARG A 296 7.23 6.80 25.02
N LYS A 297 8.05 5.99 25.69
CA LYS A 297 9.52 5.92 25.45
C LYS A 297 9.81 5.43 24.03
N ILE A 298 9.16 4.34 23.61
CA ILE A 298 9.31 3.79 22.25
C ILE A 298 8.79 4.78 21.21
N HIS A 299 7.66 5.44 21.47
CA HIS A 299 7.11 6.47 20.59
C HIS A 299 8.10 7.62 20.34
N HIS A 300 8.75 8.10 21.39
CA HIS A 300 9.78 9.15 21.27
C HIS A 300 10.91 8.72 20.32
N SER A 301 11.47 7.53 20.53
CA SER A 301 12.50 6.97 19.66
C SER A 301 12.01 6.78 18.22
N PHE A 302 10.79 6.30 18.04
CA PHE A 302 10.17 6.10 16.73
C PHE A 302 10.04 7.43 15.96
N ARG A 303 9.50 8.47 16.61
CA ARG A 303 9.38 9.82 16.05
C ARG A 303 10.73 10.41 15.66
N GLN A 304 11.75 10.23 16.51
CA GLN A 304 13.09 10.75 16.23
C GLN A 304 13.65 10.14 14.93
N VAL A 305 13.52 8.83 14.75
CA VAL A 305 13.93 8.17 13.50
C VAL A 305 13.21 8.74 12.27
N LEU A 306 11.92 9.05 12.37
CA LEU A 306 11.17 9.65 11.27
C LEU A 306 11.69 11.07 10.94
N ARG A 307 11.96 11.91 11.98
CA ARG A 307 12.53 13.26 11.82
C ARG A 307 13.90 13.22 11.15
N ASP A 308 14.80 12.38 11.65
CA ASP A 308 16.17 12.26 11.14
C ASP A 308 16.22 11.82 9.67
N ARG A 309 15.18 11.14 9.21
CA ARG A 309 15.03 10.68 7.82
C ARG A 309 14.25 11.63 6.93
N GLY A 310 13.70 12.71 7.48
CA GLY A 310 12.79 13.60 6.77
C GLY A 310 11.47 12.94 6.35
N ASP A 311 11.06 11.88 7.07
CA ASP A 311 9.75 11.25 6.81
C ASP A 311 8.62 12.15 7.31
N ARG A 312 7.47 12.17 6.61
CA ARG A 312 6.29 12.92 7.03
C ARG A 312 5.78 12.39 8.38
N LEU A 313 5.67 13.29 9.36
CA LEU A 313 5.04 13.01 10.65
C LEU A 313 3.53 13.19 10.58
N LEU A 314 2.80 12.45 11.41
CA LEU A 314 1.39 12.72 11.69
C LEU A 314 1.23 14.12 12.30
N GLU A 315 0.12 14.81 12.00
CA GLU A 315 -0.14 16.15 12.57
C GLU A 315 -0.12 16.11 14.09
N ARG A 316 -0.79 15.13 14.70
CA ARG A 316 -0.79 14.91 16.16
C ARG A 316 0.59 14.60 16.77
N TRP A 317 1.61 14.30 15.96
CA TRP A 317 2.97 14.01 16.39
C TRP A 317 3.94 15.18 16.19
N ARG A 318 3.49 16.30 15.65
CA ARG A 318 4.32 17.47 15.37
C ARG A 318 4.61 18.34 16.60
N VAL A 319 3.86 18.12 17.67
CA VAL A 319 4.00 18.83 18.95
C VAL A 319 5.17 18.33 19.78
#